data_0801382dd6ff5504d16fec0256c1cf82
#
_entry.id   0801382dd6ff5504d16fec0256c1cf82
#
_cell.length_a   1.000
_cell.length_b   1.000
_cell.length_c   1.000
_cell.angle_alpha   90.00
_cell.angle_beta   90.00
_cell.angle_gamma   90.00
#
_symmetry.space_group_name_H-M   'P 1'
#
loop_
_entity.id
_entity.type
_entity.pdbx_description
1 polymer ?
#
loop_
_entity_poly.entity_id
_entity_poly.type
_entity_poly.pdbx_seq_one_letter_code
_entity_poly.pdbx_strand_id
1 'polypeptide(L)'
;TDGLDFIEAVCELAGIAGMAMPEIGPIDKAKQERHKNLLSCLDYAASFFQGNLQKIDGQRAHNYLRERGLSEQIIAEFRLGYAPRSGLYAHLQQKGYGAEISKLAGLTGISEREGQKYDYFRDRVIFPIENRKGQVIAFGARAMGEAQPKYLNSPDSPSFSKKSVLYGWPQARERVRRNLPLLLVEGYMDVIAVTASQKATALAPLGTALTEEQISLVWKLHDEPILCFDGDTAGQNAASKAIERVLPILEPGKSVRIVTLPEGKDPDDIVKAEGGTGLLRIIGTA
;
A
#
# COMPACT_ATOMS: atom_id res chain seq x y z
N THR A 1 10.77 -10.21 -21.35
CA THR A 1 10.55 -8.78 -21.10
C THR A 1 11.22 -8.42 -19.79
N ASP A 2 12.39 -7.84 -19.90
CA ASP A 2 13.47 -7.76 -18.92
C ASP A 2 13.33 -6.64 -17.86
N GLY A 3 12.10 -6.33 -17.43
CA GLY A 3 11.87 -5.34 -16.35
C GLY A 3 12.08 -3.89 -16.75
N LEU A 4 12.26 -3.60 -18.02
CA LEU A 4 12.38 -2.24 -18.56
C LEU A 4 11.05 -1.48 -18.40
N ASP A 5 11.15 -0.19 -18.07
CA ASP A 5 10.03 0.76 -18.16
C ASP A 5 9.57 0.86 -19.63
N PHE A 6 8.28 1.25 -19.83
CA PHE A 6 7.74 1.44 -21.19
C PHE A 6 8.62 2.38 -22.02
N ILE A 7 9.10 3.48 -21.44
CA ILE A 7 10.00 4.42 -22.13
C ILE A 7 11.36 3.79 -22.42
N GLU A 8 11.93 3.05 -21.47
CA GLU A 8 13.19 2.33 -21.67
C GLU A 8 13.08 1.27 -22.77
N ALA A 9 11.98 0.49 -22.76
CA ALA A 9 11.70 -0.50 -23.80
C ALA A 9 11.49 0.16 -25.17
N VAL A 10 10.80 1.30 -25.23
CA VAL A 10 10.63 2.07 -26.48
C VAL A 10 11.96 2.64 -26.97
N CYS A 11 12.81 3.14 -26.07
CA CYS A 11 14.15 3.62 -26.41
C CYS A 11 15.02 2.49 -27.01
N GLU A 12 14.99 1.32 -26.38
CA GLU A 12 15.75 0.17 -26.87
C GLU A 12 15.24 -0.32 -28.24
N LEU A 13 13.93 -0.43 -28.42
CA LEU A 13 13.31 -0.79 -29.69
C LEU A 13 13.58 0.26 -30.77
N ALA A 14 13.52 1.55 -30.44
CA ALA A 14 13.86 2.63 -31.36
C ALA A 14 15.34 2.56 -31.79
N GLY A 15 16.24 2.28 -30.85
CA GLY A 15 17.66 2.06 -31.13
C GLY A 15 17.88 0.87 -32.08
N ILE A 16 17.21 -0.25 -31.85
CA ILE A 16 17.25 -1.43 -32.73
C ILE A 16 16.67 -1.12 -34.12
N ALA A 17 15.61 -0.32 -34.19
CA ALA A 17 14.94 0.06 -35.44
C ALA A 17 15.67 1.23 -36.15
N GLY A 18 16.73 1.80 -35.61
CA GLY A 18 17.41 2.97 -36.17
C GLY A 18 16.58 4.24 -36.18
N MET A 19 15.54 4.33 -35.32
CA MET A 19 14.64 5.47 -35.21
C MET A 19 15.12 6.45 -34.14
N ALA A 20 15.16 7.75 -34.46
CA ALA A 20 15.44 8.79 -33.47
C ALA A 20 14.23 8.95 -32.53
N MET A 21 14.49 8.90 -31.22
CA MET A 21 13.46 9.20 -30.24
C MET A 21 13.12 10.71 -30.26
N PRO A 22 11.84 11.07 -30.09
CA PRO A 22 11.47 12.47 -29.92
C PRO A 22 12.20 13.06 -28.70
N GLU A 23 12.77 14.25 -28.85
CA GLU A 23 13.36 14.95 -27.72
C GLU A 23 12.28 15.26 -26.67
N ILE A 24 12.54 14.91 -25.41
CA ILE A 24 11.65 15.24 -24.30
C ILE A 24 11.66 16.77 -24.15
N GLY A 25 10.51 17.40 -24.37
CA GLY A 25 10.38 18.85 -24.28
C GLY A 25 10.70 19.39 -22.88
N PRO A 26 11.04 20.69 -22.74
CA PRO A 26 11.37 21.31 -21.46
C PRO A 26 10.27 21.15 -20.40
N ILE A 27 9.00 21.21 -20.79
CA ILE A 27 7.84 21.03 -19.91
C ILE A 27 7.79 19.62 -19.35
N ASP A 28 8.07 18.60 -20.18
CA ASP A 28 8.08 17.21 -19.75
C ASP A 28 9.25 16.92 -18.82
N LYS A 29 10.42 17.50 -19.07
CA LYS A 29 11.59 17.40 -18.19
C LYS A 29 11.30 18.00 -16.82
N ALA A 30 10.69 19.18 -16.75
CA ALA A 30 10.30 19.84 -15.51
C ALA A 30 9.27 19.02 -14.71
N LYS A 31 8.30 18.42 -15.40
CA LYS A 31 7.28 17.53 -14.80
C LYS A 31 7.92 16.26 -14.25
N GLN A 32 8.83 15.63 -14.98
CA GLN A 32 9.57 14.45 -14.54
C GLN A 32 10.44 14.77 -13.31
N GLU A 33 11.17 15.89 -13.33
CA GLU A 33 11.99 16.30 -12.18
C GLU A 33 11.15 16.60 -10.93
N ARG A 34 10.00 17.26 -11.10
CA ARG A 34 9.04 17.52 -10.02
C ARG A 34 8.49 16.20 -9.45
N HIS A 35 8.17 15.23 -10.31
CA HIS A 35 7.70 13.91 -9.88
C HIS A 35 8.79 13.14 -9.13
N LYS A 36 10.02 13.14 -9.63
CA LYS A 36 11.18 12.52 -8.98
C LYS A 36 11.44 13.14 -7.60
N ASN A 37 11.36 14.46 -7.49
CA ASN A 37 11.51 15.18 -6.22
C ASN A 37 10.39 14.84 -5.23
N LEU A 38 9.15 14.68 -5.71
CA LEU A 38 8.01 14.23 -4.90
C LEU A 38 8.25 12.83 -4.31
N LEU A 39 8.66 11.86 -5.14
CA LEU A 39 8.96 10.50 -4.69
C LEU A 39 10.13 10.47 -3.70
N SER A 40 11.17 11.28 -3.93
CA SER A 40 12.30 11.40 -3.01
C SER A 40 11.88 11.98 -1.65
N CYS A 41 10.97 12.96 -1.64
CA CYS A 41 10.40 13.52 -0.40
C CYS A 41 9.60 12.47 0.38
N LEU A 42 8.79 11.66 -0.31
CA LEU A 42 8.00 10.58 0.30
C LEU A 42 8.90 9.49 0.88
N ASP A 43 9.95 9.07 0.17
CA ASP A 43 10.89 8.08 0.66
C ASP A 43 11.68 8.58 1.88
N TYR A 44 12.07 9.86 1.88
CA TYR A 44 12.72 10.49 3.01
C TYR A 44 11.80 10.58 4.24
N ALA A 45 10.50 10.86 4.04
CA ALA A 45 9.50 10.81 5.10
C ALA A 45 9.29 9.38 5.63
N ALA A 46 9.29 8.36 4.75
CA ALA A 46 9.22 6.96 5.17
C ALA A 46 10.40 6.59 6.09
N SER A 47 11.61 7.00 5.73
CA SER A 47 12.81 6.78 6.54
C SER A 47 12.72 7.49 7.90
N PHE A 48 12.15 8.70 7.96
CA PHE A 48 11.88 9.41 9.22
C PHE A 48 10.93 8.62 10.11
N PHE A 49 9.82 8.12 9.56
CA PHE A 49 8.85 7.33 10.32
C PHE A 49 9.43 6.00 10.80
N GLN A 50 10.19 5.29 9.96
CA GLN A 50 10.89 4.07 10.35
C GLN A 50 11.87 4.33 11.51
N GLY A 51 12.68 5.39 11.40
CA GLY A 51 13.60 5.78 12.47
C GLY A 51 12.90 6.16 13.78
N ASN A 52 11.72 6.78 13.71
CA ASN A 52 10.96 7.12 14.93
C ASN A 52 10.31 5.91 15.60
N LEU A 53 10.00 4.85 14.86
CA LEU A 53 9.49 3.60 15.45
C LEU A 53 10.51 2.96 16.41
N GLN A 54 11.79 3.15 16.18
CA GLN A 54 12.89 2.62 17.00
C GLN A 54 13.26 3.51 18.19
N LYS A 55 12.69 4.72 18.29
CA LYS A 55 12.95 5.66 19.40
C LYS A 55 11.98 5.44 20.56
N ILE A 56 12.29 6.07 21.71
CA ILE A 56 11.46 6.00 22.91
C ILE A 56 10.00 6.41 22.62
N ASP A 57 9.80 7.49 21.88
CA ASP A 57 8.46 7.97 21.51
C ASP A 57 7.68 6.99 20.65
N GLY A 58 8.38 6.15 19.87
CA GLY A 58 7.79 5.10 19.03
C GLY A 58 7.54 3.77 19.75
N GLN A 59 8.03 3.59 20.98
CA GLN A 59 7.99 2.31 21.68
C GLN A 59 6.57 1.72 21.82
N ARG A 60 5.57 2.59 22.07
CA ARG A 60 4.17 2.18 22.13
C ARG A 60 3.68 1.62 20.80
N ALA A 61 4.06 2.25 19.69
CA ALA A 61 3.71 1.79 18.33
C ALA A 61 4.45 0.49 17.98
N HIS A 62 5.73 0.39 18.34
CA HIS A 62 6.51 -0.82 18.16
C HIS A 62 5.93 -2.00 18.95
N ASN A 63 5.60 -1.82 20.24
CA ASN A 63 4.96 -2.84 21.06
C ASN A 63 3.63 -3.29 20.47
N TYR A 64 2.80 -2.34 20.01
CA TYR A 64 1.54 -2.65 19.32
C TYR A 64 1.78 -3.60 18.13
N LEU A 65 2.77 -3.32 17.27
CA LEU A 65 3.07 -4.19 16.13
C LEU A 65 3.55 -5.58 16.57
N ARG A 66 4.34 -5.64 17.64
CA ARG A 66 4.80 -6.91 18.23
C ARG A 66 3.65 -7.73 18.84
N GLU A 67 2.74 -7.07 19.56
CA GLU A 67 1.51 -7.70 20.11
C GLU A 67 0.57 -8.19 19.01
N ARG A 68 0.60 -7.57 17.85
CA ARG A 68 -0.08 -8.05 16.63
C ARG A 68 0.63 -9.22 15.95
N GLY A 69 1.75 -9.70 16.51
CA GLY A 69 2.49 -10.88 16.02
C GLY A 69 3.52 -10.60 14.94
N LEU A 70 3.82 -9.32 14.65
CA LEU A 70 4.76 -8.98 13.59
C LEU A 70 6.21 -9.09 14.05
N SER A 71 7.03 -9.82 13.29
CA SER A 71 8.47 -9.91 13.51
C SER A 71 9.18 -8.62 13.03
N GLU A 72 10.40 -8.37 13.52
CA GLU A 72 11.23 -7.27 13.04
C GLU A 72 11.47 -7.33 11.53
N GLN A 73 11.60 -8.54 11.00
CA GLN A 73 11.76 -8.76 9.56
C GLN A 73 10.53 -8.26 8.77
N ILE A 74 9.32 -8.56 9.24
CA ILE A 74 8.07 -8.11 8.61
C ILE A 74 7.90 -6.60 8.77
N ILE A 75 8.21 -6.04 9.95
CA ILE A 75 8.19 -4.59 10.19
C ILE A 75 9.13 -3.88 9.21
N ALA A 76 10.32 -4.42 8.99
CA ALA A 76 11.28 -3.88 8.03
C ALA A 76 10.85 -4.08 6.57
N GLU A 77 10.32 -5.25 6.21
CA GLU A 77 9.86 -5.57 4.86
C GLU A 77 8.75 -4.64 4.38
N PHE A 78 7.79 -4.34 5.27
CA PHE A 78 6.71 -3.39 4.99
C PHE A 78 7.08 -1.93 5.32
N ARG A 79 8.34 -1.68 5.73
CA ARG A 79 8.85 -0.34 6.08
C ARG A 79 7.98 0.38 7.10
N LEU A 80 7.36 -0.37 8.03
CA LEU A 80 6.45 0.20 9.03
C LEU A 80 7.14 1.25 9.88
N GLY A 81 6.42 2.29 10.26
CA GLY A 81 6.97 3.42 10.97
C GLY A 81 6.02 3.99 12.02
N TYR A 82 6.49 5.03 12.69
CA TYR A 82 5.69 5.82 13.63
C TYR A 82 5.79 7.30 13.30
N ALA A 83 4.65 7.95 13.18
CA ALA A 83 4.55 9.40 13.08
C ALA A 83 4.40 10.00 14.49
N PRO A 84 5.40 10.72 15.00
CA PRO A 84 5.27 11.45 16.25
C PRO A 84 4.24 12.58 16.12
N ARG A 85 3.92 13.26 17.22
CA ARG A 85 2.95 14.36 17.21
C ARG A 85 3.39 15.55 16.35
N SER A 86 4.70 15.73 16.17
CA SER A 86 5.30 16.81 15.37
C SER A 86 6.73 16.46 14.98
N GLY A 87 7.33 17.25 14.09
CA GLY A 87 8.74 17.16 13.75
C GLY A 87 9.03 16.73 12.33
N LEU A 88 8.06 16.15 11.61
CA LEU A 88 8.24 15.75 10.22
C LEU A 88 8.56 16.97 9.32
N TYR A 89 7.78 18.05 9.43
CA TYR A 89 8.00 19.21 8.59
C TYR A 89 9.39 19.83 8.79
N ALA A 90 9.83 19.98 10.04
CA ALA A 90 11.18 20.49 10.33
C ALA A 90 12.28 19.56 9.74
N HIS A 91 12.08 18.24 9.84
CA HIS A 91 12.98 17.25 9.28
C HIS A 91 13.08 17.32 7.76
N LEU A 92 11.94 17.49 7.07
CA LEU A 92 11.87 17.67 5.63
C LEU A 92 12.57 18.95 5.18
N GLN A 93 12.38 20.07 5.91
CA GLN A 93 13.04 21.34 5.64
C GLN A 93 14.58 21.24 5.73
N GLN A 94 15.11 20.53 6.73
CA GLN A 94 16.56 20.31 6.86
C GLN A 94 17.18 19.62 5.63
N LYS A 95 16.39 18.81 4.92
CA LYS A 95 16.80 18.14 3.67
C LYS A 95 16.53 18.99 2.42
N GLY A 96 15.93 20.17 2.57
CA GLY A 96 15.61 21.05 1.46
C GLY A 96 14.22 20.87 0.86
N TYR A 97 13.37 20.02 1.44
CA TYR A 97 11.98 19.88 1.01
C TYR A 97 11.13 20.99 1.61
N GLY A 98 10.76 21.97 0.79
CA GLY A 98 9.96 23.12 1.19
C GLY A 98 8.48 22.79 1.41
N ALA A 99 7.71 23.83 1.78
CA ALA A 99 6.29 23.69 2.11
C ALA A 99 5.44 23.17 0.93
N GLU A 100 5.75 23.59 -0.29
CA GLU A 100 4.99 23.22 -1.49
C GLU A 100 5.06 21.71 -1.73
N ILE A 101 6.28 21.16 -1.77
CA ILE A 101 6.48 19.73 -2.02
C ILE A 101 5.94 18.87 -0.88
N SER A 102 6.10 19.31 0.38
CA SER A 102 5.60 18.59 1.54
C SER A 102 4.07 18.55 1.56
N LYS A 103 3.40 19.62 1.14
CA LYS A 103 1.94 19.68 0.97
C LYS A 103 1.48 18.81 -0.19
N LEU A 104 2.18 18.88 -1.34
CA LEU A 104 1.89 18.07 -2.52
C LEU A 104 2.02 16.57 -2.23
N ALA A 105 2.98 16.19 -1.38
CA ALA A 105 3.18 14.83 -0.89
C ALA A 105 2.11 14.38 0.14
N GLY A 106 1.19 15.26 0.57
CA GLY A 106 0.19 14.95 1.57
C GLY A 106 0.78 14.74 2.98
N LEU A 107 1.97 15.28 3.24
CA LEU A 107 2.69 15.12 4.52
C LEU A 107 2.41 16.24 5.52
N THR A 108 2.04 17.40 5.01
CA THR A 108 1.77 18.60 5.82
C THR A 108 0.49 19.30 5.37
N GLY A 109 -0.17 19.98 6.31
CA GLY A 109 -1.30 20.85 6.05
C GLY A 109 -1.05 22.26 6.58
N ILE A 110 -1.98 23.17 6.29
CA ILE A 110 -2.03 24.52 6.84
C ILE A 110 -3.36 24.63 7.58
N SER A 111 -3.32 25.00 8.86
CA SER A 111 -4.52 25.27 9.65
C SER A 111 -5.25 26.49 9.09
N GLU A 112 -6.52 26.33 8.73
CA GLU A 112 -7.34 27.42 8.22
C GLU A 112 -7.57 28.54 9.27
N ARG A 113 -7.53 28.19 10.57
CA ARG A 113 -7.78 29.14 11.66
C ARG A 113 -6.54 29.94 12.06
N GLU A 114 -5.36 29.31 12.01
CA GLU A 114 -4.14 29.88 12.58
C GLU A 114 -3.05 30.13 11.54
N GLY A 115 -3.25 29.69 10.30
CA GLY A 115 -2.23 29.78 9.25
C GLY A 115 -0.97 28.92 9.54
N GLN A 116 -0.96 28.20 10.65
CA GLN A 116 0.18 27.39 11.08
C GLN A 116 0.25 26.08 10.26
N LYS A 117 1.46 25.70 9.93
CA LYS A 117 1.73 24.42 9.30
C LYS A 117 1.70 23.30 10.35
N TYR A 118 1.12 22.15 9.98
CA TYR A 118 1.08 20.97 10.83
C TYR A 118 1.44 19.73 10.04
N ASP A 119 2.00 18.73 10.75
CA ASP A 119 2.23 17.40 10.19
C ASP A 119 0.88 16.68 10.02
N TYR A 120 0.63 16.13 8.83
CA TYR A 120 -0.66 15.50 8.52
C TYR A 120 -0.90 14.24 9.36
N PHE A 121 0.13 13.40 9.50
CA PHE A 121 0.09 12.23 10.36
C PHE A 121 0.68 12.56 11.73
N ARG A 122 -0.07 12.27 12.80
CA ARG A 122 0.32 12.59 14.17
C ARG A 122 -0.12 11.47 15.11
N ASP A 123 0.81 10.96 15.93
CA ASP A 123 0.59 9.87 16.90
C ASP A 123 -0.06 8.64 16.24
N ARG A 124 0.58 8.13 15.16
CA ARG A 124 0.05 7.03 14.34
C ARG A 124 1.14 6.05 13.94
N VAL A 125 0.78 4.76 13.91
CA VAL A 125 1.55 3.77 13.14
C VAL A 125 1.40 4.11 11.66
N ILE A 126 2.50 4.03 10.92
CA ILE A 126 2.56 4.35 9.50
C ILE A 126 2.78 3.09 8.67
N PHE A 127 2.00 2.98 7.61
CA PHE A 127 2.05 1.95 6.58
C PHE A 127 2.42 2.63 5.25
N PRO A 128 3.70 2.58 4.82
CA PRO A 128 4.08 3.13 3.52
C PRO A 128 3.35 2.39 2.39
N ILE A 129 2.78 3.16 1.47
CA ILE A 129 2.11 2.64 0.29
C ILE A 129 3.08 2.77 -0.87
N GLU A 130 3.40 1.65 -1.51
CA GLU A 130 4.39 1.58 -2.58
C GLU A 130 3.72 1.32 -3.93
N ASN A 131 4.32 1.87 -4.97
CA ASN A 131 3.93 1.56 -6.34
C ASN A 131 4.52 0.20 -6.79
N ARG A 132 4.24 -0.18 -8.04
CA ARG A 132 4.72 -1.44 -8.63
C ARG A 132 6.25 -1.54 -8.74
N LYS A 133 6.97 -0.41 -8.66
CA LYS A 133 8.44 -0.34 -8.66
C LYS A 133 9.02 -0.40 -7.23
N GLY A 134 8.20 -0.46 -6.19
CA GLY A 134 8.63 -0.42 -4.78
C GLY A 134 8.97 0.99 -4.27
N GLN A 135 8.55 2.04 -4.97
CA GLN A 135 8.76 3.42 -4.54
C GLN A 135 7.58 3.85 -3.67
N VAL A 136 7.85 4.50 -2.55
CA VAL A 136 6.82 5.06 -1.67
C VAL A 136 6.10 6.20 -2.38
N ILE A 137 4.77 6.10 -2.49
CA ILE A 137 3.92 7.05 -3.17
C ILE A 137 2.89 7.72 -2.25
N ALA A 138 2.65 7.14 -1.08
CA ALA A 138 1.69 7.63 -0.08
C ALA A 138 1.87 6.88 1.24
N PHE A 139 1.01 7.19 2.21
CA PHE A 139 0.98 6.53 3.52
C PHE A 139 -0.46 6.23 3.94
N GLY A 140 -0.63 5.04 4.53
CA GLY A 140 -1.72 4.75 5.44
C GLY A 140 -1.25 4.97 6.87
N ALA A 141 -2.18 5.26 7.78
CA ALA A 141 -1.85 5.51 9.16
C ALA A 141 -2.95 5.03 10.10
N ARG A 142 -2.59 4.40 11.23
CA ARG A 142 -3.50 3.97 12.28
C ARG A 142 -3.25 4.75 13.57
N ALA A 143 -4.30 5.33 14.14
CA ALA A 143 -4.20 6.07 15.41
C ALA A 143 -3.74 5.14 16.56
N MET A 144 -2.83 5.66 17.40
CA MET A 144 -2.34 4.97 18.61
C MET A 144 -3.23 5.19 19.82
N GLY A 145 -4.17 6.11 19.76
CA GLY A 145 -5.17 6.44 20.78
C GLY A 145 -6.56 6.52 20.18
N GLU A 146 -7.41 7.35 20.78
CA GLU A 146 -8.81 7.56 20.40
C GLU A 146 -9.01 8.54 19.24
N ALA A 147 -7.93 9.04 18.64
CA ALA A 147 -8.01 10.01 17.54
C ALA A 147 -8.78 9.43 16.35
N GLN A 148 -9.75 10.20 15.87
CA GLN A 148 -10.52 9.85 14.67
C GLN A 148 -9.95 10.54 13.43
N PRO A 149 -10.05 9.92 12.27
CA PRO A 149 -10.47 8.52 12.04
C PRO A 149 -9.41 7.52 12.58
N LYS A 150 -9.83 6.31 12.94
CA LYS A 150 -8.93 5.22 13.37
C LYS A 150 -7.87 4.93 12.31
N TYR A 151 -8.27 4.85 11.03
CA TYR A 151 -7.38 4.77 9.88
C TYR A 151 -7.47 6.04 9.04
N LEU A 152 -6.33 6.55 8.63
CA LEU A 152 -6.18 7.76 7.82
C LEU A 152 -5.22 7.48 6.67
N ASN A 153 -5.62 7.80 5.45
CA ASN A 153 -4.76 7.67 4.28
C ASN A 153 -4.31 9.04 3.78
N SER A 154 -3.17 9.10 3.10
CA SER A 154 -2.78 10.28 2.33
C SER A 154 -3.93 10.76 1.45
N PRO A 155 -4.08 12.06 1.26
CA PRO A 155 -4.94 12.60 0.20
C PRO A 155 -4.43 12.17 -1.18
N ASP A 156 -5.29 12.20 -2.18
CA ASP A 156 -4.88 11.98 -3.56
C ASP A 156 -3.84 13.04 -3.98
N SER A 157 -2.86 12.61 -4.76
CA SER A 157 -1.72 13.43 -5.19
C SER A 157 -1.29 13.04 -6.61
N PRO A 158 -0.37 13.77 -7.26
CA PRO A 158 0.15 13.38 -8.57
C PRO A 158 0.82 11.99 -8.62
N SER A 159 1.26 11.46 -7.46
CA SER A 159 1.85 10.12 -7.35
C SER A 159 0.88 9.05 -6.87
N PHE A 160 -0.29 9.41 -6.36
CA PHE A 160 -1.17 8.50 -5.64
C PHE A 160 -2.65 8.75 -5.89
N SER A 161 -3.36 7.70 -6.30
CA SER A 161 -4.83 7.64 -6.33
C SER A 161 -5.30 6.34 -5.68
N LYS A 162 -6.20 6.46 -4.71
CA LYS A 162 -6.75 5.30 -3.99
C LYS A 162 -7.48 4.32 -4.89
N LYS A 163 -7.96 4.77 -6.06
CA LYS A 163 -8.74 3.95 -6.99
C LYS A 163 -7.88 3.01 -7.83
N SER A 164 -6.59 3.31 -8.00
CA SER A 164 -5.68 2.58 -8.89
C SER A 164 -4.54 1.87 -8.18
N VAL A 165 -4.46 1.99 -6.85
CA VAL A 165 -3.37 1.42 -6.05
C VAL A 165 -3.91 0.39 -5.07
N LEU A 166 -3.13 -0.68 -4.86
CA LEU A 166 -3.36 -1.72 -3.87
C LEU A 166 -2.17 -1.77 -2.91
N TYR A 167 -2.45 -1.88 -1.62
CA TYR A 167 -1.42 -2.07 -0.60
C TYR A 167 -0.80 -3.47 -0.68
N GLY A 168 0.52 -3.58 -0.46
CA GLY A 168 1.24 -4.85 -0.44
C GLY A 168 1.73 -5.34 -1.80
N TRP A 169 1.68 -4.49 -2.84
CA TRP A 169 2.01 -4.89 -4.21
C TRP A 169 3.43 -5.46 -4.39
N PRO A 170 4.53 -4.85 -3.93
CA PRO A 170 5.86 -5.41 -4.09
C PRO A 170 6.00 -6.77 -3.43
N GLN A 171 5.47 -6.92 -2.21
CA GLN A 171 5.50 -8.15 -1.42
C GLN A 171 4.69 -9.27 -2.09
N ALA A 172 3.50 -8.93 -2.61
CA ALA A 172 2.63 -9.89 -3.31
C ALA A 172 3.28 -10.38 -4.59
N ARG A 173 3.83 -9.47 -5.41
CA ARG A 173 4.50 -9.83 -6.68
C ARG A 173 5.62 -10.84 -6.47
N GLU A 174 6.44 -10.64 -5.44
CA GLU A 174 7.56 -11.55 -5.14
C GLU A 174 7.06 -12.95 -4.74
N ARG A 175 5.98 -13.02 -3.95
CA ARG A 175 5.43 -14.28 -3.44
C ARG A 175 4.61 -15.05 -4.47
N VAL A 176 3.86 -14.35 -5.32
CA VAL A 176 3.15 -14.96 -6.44
C VAL A 176 4.12 -15.64 -7.42
N ARG A 177 5.30 -15.04 -7.65
CA ARG A 177 6.37 -15.69 -8.44
C ARG A 177 6.87 -17.01 -7.84
N ARG A 178 6.66 -17.20 -6.53
CA ARG A 178 6.95 -18.45 -5.81
C ARG A 178 5.72 -19.37 -5.71
N ASN A 179 4.68 -19.11 -6.50
CA ASN A 179 3.43 -19.88 -6.55
C ASN A 179 2.64 -19.87 -5.22
N LEU A 180 2.76 -18.81 -4.41
CA LEU A 180 1.90 -18.67 -3.25
C LEU A 180 0.53 -18.10 -3.66
N PRO A 181 -0.57 -18.56 -3.01
CA PRO A 181 -1.90 -18.02 -3.25
C PRO A 181 -1.96 -16.51 -3.02
N LEU A 182 -2.71 -15.79 -3.87
CA LEU A 182 -2.92 -14.35 -3.77
C LEU A 182 -4.33 -14.07 -3.24
N LEU A 183 -4.41 -13.40 -2.11
CA LEU A 183 -5.66 -12.98 -1.48
C LEU A 183 -5.92 -11.48 -1.73
N LEU A 184 -7.19 -11.12 -1.85
CA LEU A 184 -7.68 -9.77 -1.75
C LEU A 184 -8.42 -9.64 -0.42
N VAL A 185 -7.90 -8.79 0.47
CA VAL A 185 -8.38 -8.55 1.85
C VAL A 185 -8.77 -7.09 2.05
N GLU A 186 -9.29 -6.71 3.23
CA GLU A 186 -9.84 -5.37 3.44
C GLU A 186 -8.82 -4.35 3.94
N GLY A 187 -7.87 -4.75 4.79
CA GLY A 187 -7.04 -3.84 5.57
C GLY A 187 -5.54 -4.06 5.48
N TYR A 188 -4.81 -3.07 5.99
CA TYR A 188 -3.34 -3.11 6.08
C TYR A 188 -2.85 -4.29 6.92
N MET A 189 -3.49 -4.53 8.07
CA MET A 189 -3.07 -5.56 9.00
C MET A 189 -3.29 -6.95 8.42
N ASP A 190 -4.39 -7.16 7.70
CA ASP A 190 -4.68 -8.44 7.04
C ASP A 190 -3.64 -8.77 5.98
N VAL A 191 -3.27 -7.78 5.13
CA VAL A 191 -2.18 -7.95 4.16
C VAL A 191 -0.90 -8.37 4.84
N ILE A 192 -0.53 -7.68 5.93
CA ILE A 192 0.72 -7.95 6.63
C ILE A 192 0.67 -9.32 7.31
N ALA A 193 -0.42 -9.66 8.01
CA ALA A 193 -0.59 -10.94 8.71
C ALA A 193 -0.58 -12.13 7.75
N VAL A 194 -1.35 -12.06 6.65
CA VAL A 194 -1.36 -13.09 5.60
C VAL A 194 0.04 -13.27 5.02
N THR A 195 0.72 -12.18 4.70
CA THR A 195 2.06 -12.21 4.14
C THR A 195 3.10 -12.75 5.13
N ALA A 196 2.99 -12.39 6.42
CA ALA A 196 3.84 -12.87 7.50
C ALA A 196 3.69 -14.38 7.74
N SER A 197 2.54 -14.96 7.42
CA SER A 197 2.31 -16.42 7.52
C SER A 197 3.22 -17.23 6.59
N GLN A 198 3.79 -16.61 5.55
CA GLN A 198 4.62 -17.23 4.50
C GLN A 198 3.93 -18.37 3.73
N LYS A 199 2.62 -18.51 3.85
CA LYS A 199 1.81 -19.55 3.18
C LYS A 199 0.92 -18.96 2.07
N ALA A 200 0.69 -17.67 2.11
CA ALA A 200 -0.05 -16.89 1.14
C ALA A 200 0.52 -15.48 1.07
N THR A 201 -0.02 -14.67 0.18
CA THR A 201 0.22 -13.23 0.14
C THR A 201 -1.09 -12.51 -0.11
N ALA A 202 -1.15 -11.23 0.22
CA ALA A 202 -2.39 -10.47 0.06
C ALA A 202 -2.16 -9.07 -0.50
N LEU A 203 -3.22 -8.51 -1.06
CA LEU A 203 -3.37 -7.13 -1.46
C LEU A 203 -4.65 -6.56 -0.84
N ALA A 204 -4.68 -5.27 -0.55
CA ALA A 204 -5.90 -4.60 -0.08
C ALA A 204 -6.14 -3.28 -0.80
N PRO A 205 -7.41 -2.91 -1.07
CA PRO A 205 -7.79 -1.55 -1.43
C PRO A 205 -7.57 -0.60 -0.24
N LEU A 206 -7.54 0.69 -0.51
CA LEU A 206 -7.12 1.71 0.46
C LEU A 206 -8.32 2.47 1.05
N GLY A 207 -9.17 1.76 1.80
CA GLY A 207 -10.37 2.34 2.42
C GLY A 207 -11.47 2.68 1.42
N THR A 208 -11.47 2.03 0.27
CA THR A 208 -12.51 2.09 -0.76
C THR A 208 -12.88 0.68 -1.18
N ALA A 209 -14.09 0.50 -1.70
CA ALA A 209 -14.42 -0.78 -2.32
C ALA A 209 -13.54 -1.06 -3.53
N LEU A 210 -13.18 -2.34 -3.75
CA LEU A 210 -12.36 -2.81 -4.86
C LEU A 210 -12.90 -2.30 -6.21
N THR A 211 -12.05 -1.71 -7.05
CA THR A 211 -12.43 -1.13 -8.34
C THR A 211 -12.14 -2.10 -9.49
N GLU A 212 -12.78 -1.92 -10.65
CA GLU A 212 -12.51 -2.69 -11.88
C GLU A 212 -11.04 -2.54 -12.32
N GLU A 213 -10.47 -1.32 -12.19
CA GLU A 213 -9.06 -1.06 -12.48
C GLU A 213 -8.13 -1.88 -11.57
N GLN A 214 -8.45 -1.95 -10.27
CA GLN A 214 -7.70 -2.76 -9.32
C GLN A 214 -7.82 -4.26 -9.61
N ILE A 215 -9.01 -4.75 -9.97
CA ILE A 215 -9.23 -6.15 -10.38
C ILE A 215 -8.38 -6.49 -11.62
N SER A 216 -8.47 -5.68 -12.66
CA SER A 216 -7.67 -5.85 -13.89
C SER A 216 -6.17 -5.81 -13.61
N LEU A 217 -5.75 -5.00 -12.62
CA LEU A 217 -4.37 -4.96 -12.18
C LEU A 217 -3.95 -6.26 -11.47
N VAL A 218 -4.80 -6.80 -10.58
CA VAL A 218 -4.55 -8.06 -9.87
C VAL A 218 -4.42 -9.24 -10.84
N TRP A 219 -5.23 -9.28 -11.88
CA TRP A 219 -5.14 -10.32 -12.92
C TRP A 219 -3.83 -10.30 -13.74
N LYS A 220 -3.05 -9.21 -13.67
CA LYS A 220 -1.68 -9.19 -14.21
C LYS A 220 -0.67 -9.93 -13.31
N LEU A 221 -1.03 -10.19 -12.04
CA LEU A 221 -0.23 -10.98 -11.12
C LEU A 221 -0.69 -12.44 -11.04
N HIS A 222 -1.99 -12.66 -10.97
CA HIS A 222 -2.57 -13.99 -10.73
C HIS A 222 -3.92 -14.10 -11.44
N ASP A 223 -4.11 -15.18 -12.21
CA ASP A 223 -5.31 -15.36 -13.04
C ASP A 223 -6.59 -15.61 -12.22
N GLU A 224 -6.43 -16.20 -11.04
CA GLU A 224 -7.51 -16.56 -10.13
C GLU A 224 -7.19 -16.12 -8.68
N PRO A 225 -7.23 -14.82 -8.35
CA PRO A 225 -7.07 -14.35 -6.98
C PRO A 225 -8.24 -14.75 -6.09
N ILE A 226 -8.03 -14.80 -4.77
CA ILE A 226 -9.02 -15.22 -3.79
C ILE A 226 -9.53 -14.00 -3.03
N LEU A 227 -10.84 -13.70 -3.14
CA LEU A 227 -11.51 -12.69 -2.32
C LEU A 227 -11.69 -13.27 -0.91
N CYS A 228 -11.07 -12.67 0.10
CA CYS A 228 -11.09 -13.11 1.49
C CYS A 228 -11.35 -11.90 2.39
N PHE A 229 -12.62 -11.53 2.50
CA PHE A 229 -13.09 -10.39 3.30
C PHE A 229 -13.55 -10.84 4.69
N ASP A 230 -13.81 -9.87 5.57
CA ASP A 230 -14.19 -10.13 6.95
C ASP A 230 -15.46 -10.97 7.03
N GLY A 231 -15.55 -11.83 8.05
CA GLY A 231 -16.69 -12.73 8.27
C GLY A 231 -17.94 -12.06 8.84
N ASP A 232 -18.08 -10.73 8.69
CA ASP A 232 -19.23 -9.96 9.13
C ASP A 232 -20.11 -9.51 7.97
N THR A 233 -21.22 -8.83 8.26
CA THR A 233 -22.15 -8.31 7.25
C THR A 233 -21.47 -7.30 6.32
N ALA A 234 -20.51 -6.51 6.80
CA ALA A 234 -19.80 -5.52 5.99
C ALA A 234 -18.89 -6.21 4.97
N GLY A 235 -18.14 -7.24 5.37
CA GLY A 235 -17.30 -8.04 4.49
C GLY A 235 -18.11 -8.84 3.46
N GLN A 236 -19.26 -9.42 3.86
CA GLN A 236 -20.17 -10.07 2.90
C GLN A 236 -20.69 -9.10 1.84
N ASN A 237 -21.07 -7.88 2.23
CA ASN A 237 -21.47 -6.83 1.31
C ASN A 237 -20.31 -6.38 0.40
N ALA A 238 -19.09 -6.33 0.93
CA ALA A 238 -17.89 -6.01 0.15
C ALA A 238 -17.60 -7.09 -0.89
N ALA A 239 -17.75 -8.38 -0.53
CA ALA A 239 -17.62 -9.52 -1.45
C ALA A 239 -18.66 -9.44 -2.57
N SER A 240 -19.95 -9.21 -2.24
CA SER A 240 -21.02 -9.07 -3.24
C SER A 240 -20.73 -7.93 -4.23
N LYS A 241 -20.32 -6.77 -3.75
CA LYS A 241 -19.95 -5.63 -4.60
C LYS A 241 -18.71 -5.91 -5.45
N ALA A 242 -17.75 -6.69 -4.94
CA ALA A 242 -16.59 -7.09 -5.72
C ALA A 242 -17.00 -8.00 -6.88
N ILE A 243 -17.91 -8.95 -6.65
CA ILE A 243 -18.45 -9.83 -7.71
C ILE A 243 -19.17 -9.00 -8.79
N GLU A 244 -20.05 -8.07 -8.40
CA GLU A 244 -20.74 -7.18 -9.34
C GLU A 244 -19.78 -6.40 -10.25
N ARG A 245 -18.57 -6.08 -9.76
CA ARG A 245 -17.54 -5.39 -10.55
C ARG A 245 -16.65 -6.32 -11.36
N VAL A 246 -16.48 -7.56 -10.91
CA VAL A 246 -15.70 -8.58 -11.65
C VAL A 246 -16.47 -9.02 -12.89
N LEU A 247 -17.77 -9.28 -12.78
CA LEU A 247 -18.59 -9.87 -13.85
C LEU A 247 -18.52 -9.12 -15.18
N PRO A 248 -18.65 -7.78 -15.24
CA PRO A 248 -18.60 -7.04 -16.50
C PRO A 248 -17.27 -7.05 -17.22
N ILE A 249 -16.17 -7.27 -16.48
CA ILE A 249 -14.79 -7.21 -16.99
C ILE A 249 -14.12 -8.59 -17.06
N LEU A 250 -14.89 -9.66 -16.85
CA LEU A 250 -14.39 -11.02 -16.85
C LEU A 250 -13.89 -11.40 -18.25
N GLU A 251 -12.66 -11.88 -18.33
CA GLU A 251 -12.00 -12.31 -19.56
C GLU A 251 -11.77 -13.84 -19.57
N PRO A 252 -11.68 -14.48 -20.73
CA PRO A 252 -11.30 -15.90 -20.81
C PRO A 252 -9.97 -16.19 -20.10
N GLY A 253 -9.96 -17.19 -19.23
CA GLY A 253 -8.80 -17.58 -18.44
C GLY A 253 -8.60 -16.74 -17.17
N LYS A 254 -9.48 -15.79 -16.88
CA LYS A 254 -9.52 -15.04 -15.61
C LYS A 254 -10.72 -15.45 -14.78
N SER A 255 -10.52 -15.50 -13.48
CA SER A 255 -11.58 -15.76 -12.52
C SER A 255 -11.27 -15.10 -11.17
N VAL A 256 -12.17 -15.26 -10.22
CA VAL A 256 -11.93 -15.00 -8.80
C VAL A 256 -12.54 -16.13 -7.99
N ARG A 257 -11.86 -16.55 -6.94
CA ARG A 257 -12.43 -17.44 -5.93
C ARG A 257 -12.90 -16.60 -4.74
N ILE A 258 -13.86 -17.12 -3.99
CA ILE A 258 -14.40 -16.42 -2.83
C ILE A 258 -14.31 -17.34 -1.62
N VAL A 259 -13.79 -16.79 -0.55
CA VAL A 259 -13.71 -17.47 0.74
C VAL A 259 -14.57 -16.71 1.74
N THR A 260 -15.42 -17.46 2.45
CA THR A 260 -16.19 -16.93 3.59
C THR A 260 -15.46 -17.29 4.87
N LEU A 261 -15.07 -16.29 5.62
CA LEU A 261 -14.46 -16.46 6.95
C LEU A 261 -15.56 -16.76 8.00
N PRO A 262 -15.20 -17.43 9.13
CA PRO A 262 -16.11 -17.58 10.26
C PRO A 262 -16.62 -16.23 10.76
N GLU A 263 -17.85 -16.19 11.29
CA GLU A 263 -18.50 -14.97 11.75
C GLU A 263 -17.62 -14.18 12.73
N GLY A 264 -17.47 -12.88 12.45
CA GLY A 264 -16.68 -11.93 13.26
C GLY A 264 -15.17 -12.13 13.21
N LYS A 265 -14.66 -12.95 12.28
CA LYS A 265 -13.23 -13.14 12.07
C LYS A 265 -12.73 -12.41 10.85
N ASP A 266 -11.52 -11.85 10.95
CA ASP A 266 -10.75 -11.31 9.86
C ASP A 266 -9.55 -12.24 9.51
N PRO A 267 -8.84 -12.03 8.39
CA PRO A 267 -7.68 -12.84 8.02
C PRO A 267 -6.55 -12.79 9.05
N ASP A 268 -6.33 -11.66 9.73
CA ASP A 268 -5.35 -11.52 10.81
C ASP A 268 -5.71 -12.40 12.02
N ASP A 269 -6.99 -12.48 12.41
CA ASP A 269 -7.48 -13.36 13.46
C ASP A 269 -7.22 -14.85 13.16
N ILE A 270 -7.47 -15.26 11.91
CA ILE A 270 -7.23 -16.65 11.48
C ILE A 270 -5.73 -16.98 11.56
N VAL A 271 -4.89 -16.10 11.04
CA VAL A 271 -3.43 -16.30 11.08
C VAL A 271 -2.92 -16.34 12.51
N LYS A 272 -3.44 -15.53 13.42
CA LYS A 272 -3.05 -15.54 14.82
C LYS A 272 -3.48 -16.81 15.56
N ALA A 273 -4.70 -17.26 15.32
CA ALA A 273 -5.27 -18.42 16.02
C ALA A 273 -4.69 -19.74 15.51
N GLU A 274 -4.52 -19.90 14.21
CA GLU A 274 -4.25 -21.19 13.56
C GLU A 274 -3.00 -21.18 12.67
N GLY A 275 -2.31 -20.04 12.59
CA GLY A 275 -1.15 -19.86 11.71
C GLY A 275 -1.48 -19.93 10.23
N GLY A 276 -0.45 -19.97 9.39
CA GLY A 276 -0.64 -20.07 7.94
C GLY A 276 -1.31 -21.35 7.46
N THR A 277 -1.24 -22.42 8.25
CA THR A 277 -1.89 -23.70 7.91
C THR A 277 -3.42 -23.60 8.06
N GLY A 278 -3.91 -22.89 9.09
CA GLY A 278 -5.34 -22.61 9.23
C GLY A 278 -5.88 -21.77 8.07
N LEU A 279 -5.11 -20.75 7.66
CA LEU A 279 -5.44 -19.95 6.49
C LEU A 279 -5.53 -20.82 5.23
N LEU A 280 -4.53 -21.68 4.95
CA LEU A 280 -4.56 -22.59 3.78
C LEU A 280 -5.77 -23.53 3.79
N ARG A 281 -6.17 -24.04 4.96
CA ARG A 281 -7.35 -24.90 5.10
C ARG A 281 -8.62 -24.14 4.65
N ILE A 282 -8.78 -22.90 5.10
CA ILE A 282 -9.95 -22.09 4.75
C ILE A 282 -9.95 -21.74 3.26
N ILE A 283 -8.86 -21.27 2.70
CA ILE A 283 -8.78 -20.92 1.26
C ILE A 283 -8.84 -22.15 0.35
N GLY A 284 -8.56 -23.34 0.86
CA GLY A 284 -8.72 -24.60 0.14
C GLY A 284 -10.17 -25.07 -0.02
N THR A 285 -11.13 -24.45 0.68
CA THR A 285 -12.57 -24.73 0.59
C THR A 285 -13.30 -23.84 -0.42
N ALA A 286 -12.63 -22.89 -1.06
CA ALA A 286 -13.20 -21.93 -1.99
C ALA A 286 -13.38 -22.50 -3.40
#